data_418fe43d9e283e4a73e5ea5a9d2f4393
#
_entry.id   418fe43d9e283e4a73e5ea5a9d2f4393
#
_cell.length_a   1.000
_cell.length_b   1.000
_cell.length_c   1.000
_cell.angle_alpha   90.00
_cell.angle_beta   90.00
_cell.angle_gamma   90.00
#
_symmetry.space_group_name_H-M   'P 1'
#
loop_
_entity.id
_entity.type
_entity.pdbx_description
1 polymer ?
#
loop_
_entity_poly.entity_id
_entity_poly.type
_entity_poly.pdbx_seq_one_letter_code
_entity_poly.pdbx_strand_id
1 'polypeptide(L)'
;MEVTGPGPGPHRGPGPSWAYAERMSKQSGRGRVDGLPDWDRCAVMGVVNVTPDSFSDGGRWFDTTAAVKHGLQLVAEGADLVDVGGESTRPGATRVDEAEELRRVVPVVRGLASEGVVVSVDTMRASVAAQALAAGAALVNDVSGGLADPAMIPAVADAGAPFVVMHWRGFLEGGNVKGVYADVVADVVDELHARVDAVLAGGISPDRIVVDPGLGFSKEADHDLSLLAHLDRLRSLGHPLLVAASRKRFLGRVLAGPGSAPPPARERDAATAAVSALVAQAGAWAVRVHEVRATADAVRVARAVEEAREASDTPDTHNTQDAHPDAHRPHGPHGAEGAR
;
A
#
# COMPACT_ATOMS: atom_id res chain seq x y z
N MET A 1 -40.38 39.66 -18.77
CA MET A 1 -39.07 39.49 -18.11
C MET A 1 -38.81 37.99 -18.02
N GLU A 2 -38.15 37.45 -19.02
CA GLU A 2 -37.74 36.04 -19.03
C GLU A 2 -36.42 35.92 -18.27
N VAL A 3 -36.44 35.06 -17.22
CA VAL A 3 -35.24 34.74 -16.43
C VAL A 3 -34.58 33.58 -17.15
N THR A 4 -33.49 33.85 -17.88
CA THR A 4 -32.63 32.83 -18.45
C THR A 4 -31.79 32.22 -17.33
N GLY A 5 -31.98 30.89 -17.07
CA GLY A 5 -31.17 30.12 -16.15
C GLY A 5 -29.75 29.93 -16.68
N PRO A 6 -28.75 29.62 -15.80
CA PRO A 6 -27.37 29.44 -16.22
C PRO A 6 -27.25 28.20 -17.10
N GLY A 7 -26.61 28.36 -18.26
CA GLY A 7 -26.28 27.28 -19.18
C GLY A 7 -25.34 26.27 -18.57
N PRO A 8 -25.28 25.02 -19.12
CA PRO A 8 -24.40 23.98 -18.62
C PRO A 8 -22.93 24.42 -18.73
N GLY A 9 -22.21 24.31 -17.62
CA GLY A 9 -20.77 24.58 -17.54
C GLY A 9 -19.99 23.64 -18.47
N PRO A 10 -18.74 24.00 -18.85
CA PRO A 10 -17.95 23.23 -19.77
C PRO A 10 -17.69 21.82 -19.21
N HIS A 11 -18.11 20.79 -19.97
CA HIS A 11 -17.70 19.41 -19.72
C HIS A 11 -16.17 19.37 -19.74
N ARG A 12 -15.52 19.21 -18.60
CA ARG A 12 -14.12 18.84 -18.53
C ARG A 12 -14.01 17.44 -19.11
N GLY A 13 -13.35 17.33 -20.26
CA GLY A 13 -12.96 16.02 -20.81
C GLY A 13 -12.08 15.27 -19.79
N PRO A 14 -12.05 13.94 -19.85
CA PRO A 14 -11.25 13.15 -18.91
C PRO A 14 -9.78 13.59 -18.99
N GLY A 15 -9.22 13.97 -17.82
CA GLY A 15 -7.82 14.35 -17.69
C GLY A 15 -6.88 13.14 -17.84
N PRO A 16 -5.54 13.35 -17.92
CA PRO A 16 -4.55 12.29 -18.11
C PRO A 16 -4.63 11.15 -17.10
N SER A 17 -5.02 11.42 -15.86
CA SER A 17 -5.17 10.43 -14.79
C SER A 17 -6.30 9.42 -15.03
N TRP A 18 -7.41 9.85 -15.66
CA TRP A 18 -8.53 8.96 -15.97
C TRP A 18 -8.15 7.87 -17.00
N ALA A 19 -7.41 8.23 -18.04
CA ALA A 19 -6.95 7.27 -19.05
C ALA A 19 -5.93 6.26 -18.47
N TYR A 20 -5.16 6.66 -17.46
CA TYR A 20 -4.28 5.77 -16.69
C TYR A 20 -5.08 4.83 -15.79
N ALA A 21 -6.03 5.35 -15.02
CA ALA A 21 -6.91 4.57 -14.15
C ALA A 21 -7.71 3.52 -14.93
N GLU A 22 -8.23 3.87 -16.15
CA GLU A 22 -8.93 2.91 -17.01
C GLU A 22 -8.02 1.79 -17.54
N ARG A 23 -6.76 2.09 -17.81
CA ARG A 23 -5.74 1.11 -18.21
C ARG A 23 -5.39 0.17 -17.07
N MET A 24 -5.21 0.71 -15.86
CA MET A 24 -4.87 -0.07 -14.66
C MET A 24 -6.04 -0.88 -14.13
N SER A 25 -7.29 -0.40 -14.24
CA SER A 25 -8.48 -1.17 -13.85
C SER A 25 -8.70 -2.43 -14.70
N LYS A 26 -8.16 -2.46 -15.92
CA LYS A 26 -8.17 -3.63 -16.81
C LYS A 26 -7.03 -4.63 -16.53
N GLN A 27 -6.03 -4.24 -15.72
CA GLN A 27 -5.01 -5.16 -15.22
C GLN A 27 -5.53 -5.71 -13.88
N SER A 28 -6.05 -6.93 -13.91
CA SER A 28 -6.41 -7.69 -12.71
C SER A 28 -5.15 -7.98 -11.89
N GLY A 29 -4.80 -7.08 -10.93
CA GLY A 29 -3.60 -7.22 -10.13
C GLY A 29 -3.47 -6.13 -9.06
N ARG A 30 -2.49 -6.30 -8.16
CA ARG A 30 -2.16 -5.36 -7.07
C ARG A 30 -1.52 -4.06 -7.56
N GLY A 31 -1.25 -3.96 -8.85
CA GLY A 31 -0.49 -2.89 -9.49
C GLY A 31 1.02 -3.09 -9.33
N ARG A 32 1.76 -2.57 -10.32
CA ARG A 32 3.23 -2.56 -10.34
C ARG A 32 3.72 -1.14 -10.12
N VAL A 33 4.84 -0.99 -9.43
CA VAL A 33 5.52 0.29 -9.23
C VAL A 33 6.83 0.27 -9.99
N ASP A 34 6.97 1.14 -10.99
CA ASP A 34 8.22 1.21 -11.76
C ASP A 34 9.37 1.69 -10.89
N GLY A 35 10.51 1.02 -11.01
CA GLY A 35 11.69 1.25 -10.16
C GLY A 35 11.73 0.37 -8.90
N LEU A 36 10.70 -0.44 -8.63
CA LEU A 36 10.69 -1.43 -7.53
C LEU A 36 10.56 -2.86 -8.08
N PRO A 37 10.98 -3.88 -7.30
CA PRO A 37 10.70 -5.26 -7.64
C PRO A 37 9.20 -5.53 -7.80
N ASP A 38 8.86 -6.48 -8.67
CA ASP A 38 7.51 -6.96 -8.84
C ASP A 38 7.29 -8.16 -7.90
N TRP A 39 6.42 -8.00 -6.92
CA TRP A 39 6.08 -9.06 -5.98
C TRP A 39 4.78 -9.74 -6.42
N ASP A 40 4.79 -11.07 -6.44
CA ASP A 40 3.64 -11.91 -6.83
C ASP A 40 2.47 -11.88 -5.81
N ARG A 41 2.70 -11.25 -4.65
CA ARG A 41 1.74 -11.07 -3.55
C ARG A 41 1.78 -9.64 -3.00
N CYS A 42 0.90 -9.34 -2.07
CA CYS A 42 0.98 -8.11 -1.28
C CYS A 42 2.34 -8.03 -0.58
N ALA A 43 3.09 -6.97 -0.83
CA ALA A 43 4.41 -6.77 -0.23
C ALA A 43 4.30 -6.42 1.26
N VAL A 44 5.30 -6.82 2.02
CA VAL A 44 5.41 -6.49 3.45
C VAL A 44 6.51 -5.45 3.65
N MET A 45 6.11 -4.22 3.99
CA MET A 45 7.01 -3.12 4.31
C MET A 45 7.24 -3.08 5.83
N GLY A 46 8.44 -3.45 6.26
CA GLY A 46 8.85 -3.40 7.66
C GLY A 46 9.32 -2.02 8.09
N VAL A 47 8.95 -1.57 9.30
CA VAL A 47 9.24 -0.22 9.81
C VAL A 47 10.50 -0.20 10.65
N VAL A 48 11.47 0.65 10.31
CA VAL A 48 12.65 0.98 11.12
C VAL A 48 12.57 2.44 11.58
N ASN A 49 12.08 2.65 12.81
CA ASN A 49 12.07 3.97 13.42
C ASN A 49 13.44 4.30 14.03
N VAL A 50 14.09 5.32 13.48
CA VAL A 50 15.42 5.78 13.87
C VAL A 50 15.28 6.92 14.89
N THR A 51 14.57 6.61 16.02
CA THR A 51 14.28 7.58 17.08
C THR A 51 14.92 7.16 18.41
N PRO A 52 15.28 8.11 19.31
CA PRO A 52 15.91 7.79 20.60
C PRO A 52 15.17 6.75 21.45
N ASP A 53 13.83 6.74 21.35
CA ASP A 53 12.97 5.84 22.12
C ASP A 53 12.92 4.40 21.53
N SER A 54 13.37 4.23 20.29
CA SER A 54 13.27 2.94 19.58
C SER A 54 14.40 1.98 19.92
N PHE A 55 15.55 2.49 20.40
CA PHE A 55 16.78 1.73 20.67
C PHE A 55 17.37 2.06 22.05
N SER A 56 16.56 2.45 23.04
CA SER A 56 17.00 2.88 24.35
C SER A 56 17.39 1.70 25.25
N ASP A 57 18.67 1.37 25.27
CA ASP A 57 19.38 0.85 26.44
C ASP A 57 20.30 1.95 27.01
N GLY A 58 19.75 3.16 27.24
CA GLY A 58 20.39 4.18 28.08
C GLY A 58 21.50 5.04 27.46
N GLY A 59 21.69 5.05 26.13
CA GLY A 59 22.75 5.82 25.47
C GLY A 59 22.26 7.04 24.67
N ARG A 60 22.90 8.20 24.89
CA ARG A 60 22.68 9.46 24.13
C ARG A 60 23.10 9.39 22.66
N TRP A 61 23.52 8.24 22.17
CA TRP A 61 24.03 8.03 20.81
C TRP A 61 23.13 7.04 20.11
N PHE A 62 22.51 7.52 19.09
CA PHE A 62 21.75 6.72 18.15
C PHE A 62 22.70 5.70 17.48
N ASP A 63 22.46 4.42 17.64
CA ASP A 63 23.28 3.36 17.04
C ASP A 63 22.78 2.99 15.63
N THR A 64 23.43 3.57 14.61
CA THR A 64 23.18 3.21 13.20
C THR A 64 23.31 1.69 12.97
N THR A 65 24.27 1.03 13.63
CA THR A 65 24.52 -0.40 13.51
C THR A 65 23.33 -1.21 14.03
N ALA A 66 22.74 -0.79 15.15
CA ALA A 66 21.54 -1.44 15.70
C ALA A 66 20.33 -1.28 14.76
N ALA A 67 20.15 -0.10 14.15
CA ALA A 67 19.08 0.15 13.19
C ALA A 67 19.24 -0.67 11.91
N VAL A 68 20.45 -0.74 11.35
CA VAL A 68 20.75 -1.61 10.19
C VAL A 68 20.51 -3.07 10.53
N LYS A 69 21.02 -3.55 11.67
CA LYS A 69 20.79 -4.92 12.14
C LYS A 69 19.29 -5.23 12.29
N HIS A 70 18.52 -4.30 12.84
CA HIS A 70 17.07 -4.46 12.94
C HIS A 70 16.40 -4.53 11.57
N GLY A 71 16.76 -3.67 10.62
CA GLY A 71 16.25 -3.74 9.25
C GLY A 71 16.57 -5.08 8.56
N LEU A 72 17.78 -5.60 8.71
CA LEU A 72 18.17 -6.92 8.21
C LEU A 72 17.37 -8.05 8.90
N GLN A 73 17.08 -7.91 10.19
CA GLN A 73 16.21 -8.85 10.89
C GLN A 73 14.79 -8.84 10.31
N LEU A 74 14.20 -7.67 10.03
CA LEU A 74 12.87 -7.58 9.40
C LEU A 74 12.85 -8.28 8.03
N VAL A 75 13.92 -8.13 7.22
CA VAL A 75 14.06 -8.86 5.95
C VAL A 75 14.12 -10.37 6.18
N ALA A 76 14.89 -10.84 7.15
CA ALA A 76 14.97 -12.26 7.53
C ALA A 76 13.62 -12.80 8.07
N GLU A 77 12.78 -11.94 8.62
CA GLU A 77 11.42 -12.25 9.05
C GLU A 77 10.40 -12.26 7.91
N GLY A 78 10.75 -11.79 6.74
CA GLY A 78 9.94 -11.80 5.52
C GLY A 78 9.45 -10.45 5.02
N ALA A 79 10.08 -9.34 5.43
CA ALA A 79 9.86 -8.05 4.80
C ALA A 79 10.43 -8.04 3.38
N ASP A 80 9.68 -7.49 2.45
CA ASP A 80 10.08 -7.29 1.05
C ASP A 80 10.85 -5.98 0.86
N LEU A 81 10.51 -4.99 1.68
CA LEU A 81 11.18 -3.70 1.74
C LEU A 81 11.14 -3.16 3.18
N VAL A 82 12.03 -2.23 3.46
CA VAL A 82 12.17 -1.62 4.80
C VAL A 82 11.98 -0.11 4.70
N ASP A 83 11.11 0.45 5.55
CA ASP A 83 10.81 1.87 5.60
C ASP A 83 11.52 2.55 6.77
N VAL A 84 12.46 3.45 6.46
CA VAL A 84 13.36 4.08 7.43
C VAL A 84 12.89 5.49 7.72
N GLY A 85 12.47 5.77 8.96
CA GLY A 85 12.04 7.09 9.39
C GLY A 85 12.87 7.65 10.56
N GLY A 86 13.27 8.92 10.47
CA GLY A 86 14.07 9.63 11.50
C GLY A 86 13.24 10.45 12.48
N GLU A 87 11.97 10.67 12.16
CA GLU A 87 11.02 11.46 12.95
C GLU A 87 9.79 10.62 13.30
N SER A 88 9.27 10.80 14.51
CA SER A 88 8.01 10.13 14.89
C SER A 88 6.83 10.94 14.38
N THR A 89 5.97 10.29 13.57
CA THR A 89 4.71 10.88 13.10
C THR A 89 3.54 10.67 14.07
N ARG A 90 3.81 10.17 15.30
CA ARG A 90 2.79 9.97 16.33
C ARG A 90 2.27 11.31 16.84
N PRO A 91 0.97 11.44 17.15
CA PRO A 91 0.43 12.64 17.78
C PRO A 91 1.19 13.01 19.06
N GLY A 92 1.64 14.28 19.15
CA GLY A 92 2.39 14.78 20.31
C GLY A 92 3.89 14.49 20.31
N ALA A 93 4.43 13.82 19.29
CA ALA A 93 5.87 13.65 19.16
C ALA A 93 6.54 15.00 18.84
N THR A 94 7.69 15.23 19.50
CA THR A 94 8.50 16.41 19.21
C THR A 94 9.20 16.22 17.87
N ARG A 95 9.03 17.19 16.98
CA ARG A 95 9.74 17.21 15.70
C ARG A 95 11.23 17.42 15.91
N VAL A 96 12.02 16.70 15.11
CA VAL A 96 13.47 16.93 15.06
C VAL A 96 13.80 17.95 13.98
N ASP A 97 14.97 18.62 14.10
CA ASP A 97 15.45 19.47 13.02
C ASP A 97 15.97 18.61 11.84
N GLU A 98 16.14 19.26 10.70
CA GLU A 98 16.57 18.59 9.46
C GLU A 98 17.96 17.93 9.60
N ALA A 99 18.91 18.60 10.24
CA ALA A 99 20.25 18.08 10.39
C ALA A 99 20.27 16.79 11.23
N GLU A 100 19.45 16.74 12.27
CA GLU A 100 19.27 15.55 13.10
C GLU A 100 18.58 14.42 12.34
N GLU A 101 17.53 14.71 11.54
CA GLU A 101 16.86 13.71 10.72
C GLU A 101 17.83 13.11 9.69
N LEU A 102 18.59 13.94 8.98
CA LEU A 102 19.64 13.50 8.05
C LEU A 102 20.68 12.60 8.73
N ARG A 103 21.15 13.00 9.90
CA ARG A 103 22.14 12.25 10.68
C ARG A 103 21.62 10.85 11.08
N ARG A 104 20.33 10.74 11.34
CA ARG A 104 19.67 9.46 11.68
C ARG A 104 19.45 8.57 10.46
N VAL A 105 18.84 9.12 9.42
CA VAL A 105 18.28 8.36 8.30
C VAL A 105 19.35 7.93 7.30
N VAL A 106 20.18 8.86 6.83
CA VAL A 106 21.07 8.62 5.69
C VAL A 106 22.08 7.48 5.92
N PRO A 107 22.73 7.35 7.10
CA PRO A 107 23.64 6.23 7.34
C PRO A 107 22.92 4.87 7.39
N VAL A 108 21.68 4.83 7.91
CA VAL A 108 20.88 3.58 7.98
C VAL A 108 20.42 3.15 6.59
N VAL A 109 19.91 4.09 5.79
CA VAL A 109 19.56 3.84 4.38
C VAL A 109 20.74 3.28 3.62
N ARG A 110 21.91 3.94 3.72
CA ARG A 110 23.14 3.46 3.03
C ARG A 110 23.54 2.07 3.49
N GLY A 111 23.51 1.80 4.80
CA GLY A 111 23.85 0.49 5.35
C GLY A 111 22.92 -0.62 4.84
N LEU A 112 21.62 -0.40 4.85
CA LEU A 112 20.64 -1.38 4.34
C LEU A 112 20.73 -1.56 2.82
N ALA A 113 20.86 -0.47 2.07
CA ALA A 113 20.99 -0.53 0.60
C ALA A 113 22.27 -1.27 0.16
N SER A 114 23.39 -1.13 0.90
CA SER A 114 24.64 -1.86 0.63
C SER A 114 24.53 -3.38 0.84
N GLU A 115 23.53 -3.83 1.64
CA GLU A 115 23.20 -5.24 1.84
C GLU A 115 22.12 -5.74 0.85
N GLY A 116 21.77 -4.92 -0.15
CA GLY A 116 20.78 -5.28 -1.18
C GLY A 116 19.32 -5.18 -0.73
N VAL A 117 19.04 -4.54 0.40
CA VAL A 117 17.67 -4.32 0.89
C VAL A 117 17.00 -3.23 0.06
N VAL A 118 15.76 -3.44 -0.35
CA VAL A 118 14.92 -2.38 -0.93
C VAL A 118 14.49 -1.44 0.19
N VAL A 119 14.94 -0.19 0.15
CA VAL A 119 14.73 0.79 1.21
C VAL A 119 13.77 1.87 0.76
N SER A 120 12.74 2.12 1.58
CA SER A 120 11.89 3.31 1.56
C SER A 120 12.38 4.31 2.60
N VAL A 121 12.26 5.60 2.34
CA VAL A 121 12.50 6.66 3.32
C VAL A 121 11.21 7.34 3.73
N ASP A 122 10.87 7.29 5.03
CA ASP A 122 9.71 7.99 5.62
C ASP A 122 10.14 9.40 6.05
N THR A 123 9.80 10.41 5.25
CA THR A 123 10.14 11.80 5.52
C THR A 123 9.19 12.78 4.82
N MET A 124 8.98 13.95 5.44
CA MET A 124 8.24 15.07 4.85
C MET A 124 9.18 16.19 4.37
N ARG A 125 10.50 15.99 4.37
CA ARG A 125 11.48 16.98 3.94
C ARG A 125 12.16 16.58 2.65
N ALA A 126 12.11 17.44 1.65
CA ALA A 126 12.72 17.21 0.34
C ALA A 126 14.23 16.99 0.40
N SER A 127 14.91 17.72 1.27
CA SER A 127 16.36 17.59 1.47
C SER A 127 16.76 16.22 2.03
N VAL A 128 15.95 15.67 2.96
CA VAL A 128 16.15 14.32 3.52
C VAL A 128 15.84 13.26 2.45
N ALA A 129 14.74 13.39 1.71
CA ALA A 129 14.39 12.50 0.62
C ALA A 129 15.49 12.43 -0.44
N ALA A 130 16.00 13.59 -0.90
CA ALA A 130 17.08 13.65 -1.90
C ALA A 130 18.37 12.97 -1.42
N GLN A 131 18.79 13.19 -0.17
CA GLN A 131 19.99 12.55 0.36
C GLN A 131 19.80 11.07 0.64
N ALA A 132 18.61 10.64 1.05
CA ALA A 132 18.28 9.22 1.23
C ALA A 132 18.27 8.49 -0.13
N LEU A 133 17.71 9.08 -1.18
CA LEU A 133 17.75 8.53 -2.55
C LEU A 133 19.20 8.42 -3.05
N ALA A 134 20.03 9.44 -2.83
CA ALA A 134 21.45 9.39 -3.14
C ALA A 134 22.22 8.35 -2.32
N ALA A 135 21.72 7.98 -1.14
CA ALA A 135 22.28 6.92 -0.29
C ALA A 135 21.79 5.51 -0.65
N GLY A 136 20.84 5.38 -1.59
CA GLY A 136 20.34 4.10 -2.10
C GLY A 136 18.90 3.77 -1.72
N ALA A 137 18.12 4.73 -1.18
CA ALA A 137 16.67 4.54 -1.06
C ALA A 137 16.03 4.39 -2.44
N ALA A 138 15.05 3.50 -2.56
CA ALA A 138 14.35 3.19 -3.81
C ALA A 138 12.92 3.78 -3.86
N LEU A 139 12.40 4.29 -2.72
CA LEU A 139 11.04 4.81 -2.58
C LEU A 139 11.04 5.96 -1.57
N VAL A 140 10.27 7.01 -1.83
CA VAL A 140 9.98 8.05 -0.85
C VAL A 140 8.55 7.86 -0.32
N ASN A 141 8.43 7.72 0.99
CA ASN A 141 7.16 7.62 1.71
C ASN A 141 6.93 8.94 2.47
N ASP A 142 6.08 9.82 1.91
CA ASP A 142 5.76 11.10 2.52
C ASP A 142 4.31 11.10 3.03
N VAL A 143 4.16 11.07 4.36
CA VAL A 143 2.84 11.11 5.02
C VAL A 143 2.03 12.36 4.72
N SER A 144 2.65 13.42 4.20
CA SER A 144 1.96 14.62 3.73
C SER A 144 1.55 14.57 2.25
N GLY A 145 2.04 13.58 1.50
CA GLY A 145 1.86 13.51 0.04
C GLY A 145 2.46 14.73 -0.69
N GLY A 146 3.55 15.31 -0.19
CA GLY A 146 4.23 16.48 -0.74
C GLY A 146 3.59 17.83 -0.34
N LEU A 147 2.71 17.84 0.67
CA LEU A 147 2.06 19.09 1.12
C LEU A 147 2.88 19.84 2.18
N ALA A 148 3.73 19.13 2.94
CA ALA A 148 4.52 19.73 4.01
C ALA A 148 5.74 20.51 3.50
N ASP A 149 6.33 20.08 2.38
CA ASP A 149 7.48 20.70 1.75
C ASP A 149 7.23 20.87 0.23
N PRO A 150 7.10 22.11 -0.29
CA PRO A 150 6.84 22.34 -1.71
C PRO A 150 7.98 21.87 -2.64
N ALA A 151 9.18 21.63 -2.11
CA ALA A 151 10.30 21.10 -2.87
C ALA A 151 10.27 19.56 -3.00
N MET A 152 9.39 18.85 -2.27
CA MET A 152 9.35 17.38 -2.25
C MET A 152 9.08 16.80 -3.64
N ILE A 153 7.99 17.22 -4.28
CA ILE A 153 7.60 16.68 -5.60
C ILE A 153 8.67 16.93 -6.65
N PRO A 154 9.23 18.16 -6.82
CA PRO A 154 10.35 18.38 -7.71
C PRO A 154 11.56 17.48 -7.42
N ALA A 155 11.96 17.33 -6.16
CA ALA A 155 13.11 16.52 -5.79
C ALA A 155 12.92 15.02 -6.14
N VAL A 156 11.73 14.49 -5.91
CA VAL A 156 11.40 13.09 -6.24
C VAL A 156 11.29 12.89 -7.76
N ALA A 157 10.69 13.84 -8.48
CA ALA A 157 10.58 13.82 -9.94
C ALA A 157 11.94 13.84 -10.61
N ASP A 158 12.85 14.74 -10.17
CA ASP A 158 14.22 14.86 -10.69
C ASP A 158 15.02 13.57 -10.46
N ALA A 159 14.82 12.92 -9.30
CA ALA A 159 15.45 11.64 -8.99
C ALA A 159 14.81 10.46 -9.75
N GLY A 160 13.64 10.65 -10.36
CA GLY A 160 12.87 9.59 -11.00
C GLY A 160 12.48 8.48 -10.04
N ALA A 161 12.25 8.78 -8.76
CA ALA A 161 11.94 7.79 -7.73
C ALA A 161 10.42 7.54 -7.59
N PRO A 162 9.99 6.35 -7.18
CA PRO A 162 8.63 6.10 -6.70
C PRO A 162 8.27 6.95 -5.48
N PHE A 163 6.98 7.29 -5.36
CA PHE A 163 6.46 8.18 -4.35
C PHE A 163 5.14 7.68 -3.75
N VAL A 164 5.06 7.62 -2.42
CA VAL A 164 3.81 7.33 -1.71
C VAL A 164 3.06 8.63 -1.44
N VAL A 165 1.84 8.71 -1.95
CA VAL A 165 0.90 9.81 -1.76
C VAL A 165 -0.10 9.40 -0.70
N MET A 166 0.11 9.83 0.56
CA MET A 166 -0.82 9.54 1.63
C MET A 166 -1.88 10.66 1.77
N HIS A 167 -3.11 10.26 2.09
CA HIS A 167 -4.17 11.19 2.46
C HIS A 167 -3.85 11.89 3.79
N TRP A 168 -3.69 13.20 3.75
CA TRP A 168 -3.28 14.03 4.87
C TRP A 168 -4.04 15.36 4.90
N ARG A 169 -4.55 15.73 6.07
CA ARG A 169 -5.26 17.02 6.32
C ARG A 169 -4.46 17.95 7.25
N GLY A 170 -3.12 17.83 7.25
CA GLY A 170 -2.20 18.65 8.04
C GLY A 170 -1.88 18.08 9.42
N PHE A 171 -1.00 18.77 10.12
CA PHE A 171 -0.61 18.41 11.47
C PHE A 171 -1.78 18.50 12.46
N LEU A 172 -1.81 17.58 13.43
CA LEU A 172 -2.84 17.53 14.47
C LEU A 172 -2.56 18.56 15.57
N GLU A 173 -2.37 19.83 15.22
CA GLU A 173 -2.26 20.91 16.19
C GLU A 173 -3.65 21.34 16.64
N GLY A 174 -3.90 21.30 17.95
CA GLY A 174 -5.09 21.91 18.56
C GLY A 174 -6.39 21.11 18.52
N GLY A 175 -6.33 19.77 18.40
CA GLY A 175 -7.52 18.90 18.47
C GLY A 175 -8.01 18.40 17.11
N ASN A 176 -8.95 17.46 17.15
CA ASN A 176 -9.39 16.64 16.00
C ASN A 176 -10.32 17.38 15.00
N VAL A 177 -10.16 18.69 14.83
CA VAL A 177 -11.03 19.52 13.98
C VAL A 177 -10.99 19.10 12.50
N LYS A 178 -9.92 18.39 12.08
CA LYS A 178 -9.71 17.96 10.69
C LYS A 178 -10.30 16.58 10.37
N GLY A 179 -10.83 15.88 11.37
CA GLY A 179 -11.47 14.56 11.22
C GLY A 179 -12.96 14.61 10.88
N VAL A 180 -13.49 15.74 10.40
CA VAL A 180 -14.89 15.86 9.99
C VAL A 180 -15.02 15.48 8.52
N TYR A 181 -15.84 14.47 8.24
CA TYR A 181 -16.14 13.95 6.91
C TYR A 181 -17.66 13.91 6.72
N ALA A 182 -18.13 14.23 5.51
CA ALA A 182 -19.52 13.98 5.14
C ALA A 182 -19.73 12.50 4.79
N ASP A 183 -18.81 11.96 3.98
CA ASP A 183 -18.62 10.56 3.68
C ASP A 183 -17.10 10.31 3.62
N VAL A 184 -16.55 9.62 4.64
CA VAL A 184 -15.11 9.45 4.75
C VAL A 184 -14.50 8.72 3.56
N VAL A 185 -15.24 7.77 2.93
CA VAL A 185 -14.72 7.01 1.79
C VAL A 185 -14.69 7.89 0.55
N ALA A 186 -15.80 8.60 0.26
CA ALA A 186 -15.87 9.50 -0.88
C ALA A 186 -14.88 10.67 -0.72
N ASP A 187 -14.87 11.33 0.44
CA ASP A 187 -13.99 12.47 0.70
C ASP A 187 -12.50 12.09 0.56
N VAL A 188 -12.09 10.93 1.10
CA VAL A 188 -10.70 10.46 1.01
C VAL A 188 -10.32 10.10 -0.43
N VAL A 189 -11.21 9.47 -1.20
CA VAL A 189 -10.98 9.17 -2.62
C VAL A 189 -10.82 10.44 -3.41
N ASP A 190 -11.71 11.43 -3.24
CA ASP A 190 -11.68 12.69 -3.97
C ASP A 190 -10.42 13.51 -3.63
N GLU A 191 -10.04 13.58 -2.34
CA GLU A 191 -8.84 14.28 -1.89
C GLU A 191 -7.55 13.61 -2.36
N LEU A 192 -7.49 12.27 -2.35
CA LEU A 192 -6.36 11.54 -2.92
C LEU A 192 -6.27 11.73 -4.43
N HIS A 193 -7.39 11.70 -5.14
CA HIS A 193 -7.41 11.94 -6.58
C HIS A 193 -6.83 13.33 -6.91
N ALA A 194 -7.33 14.38 -6.25
CA ALA A 194 -6.81 15.74 -6.43
C ALA A 194 -5.31 15.83 -6.06
N ARG A 195 -4.85 15.07 -5.06
CA ARG A 195 -3.44 15.05 -4.67
C ARG A 195 -2.58 14.34 -5.71
N VAL A 196 -3.03 13.20 -6.24
CA VAL A 196 -2.37 12.48 -7.34
C VAL A 196 -2.24 13.38 -8.57
N ASP A 197 -3.32 14.10 -8.95
CA ASP A 197 -3.26 15.03 -10.08
C ASP A 197 -2.19 16.11 -9.89
N ALA A 198 -2.04 16.65 -8.67
CA ALA A 198 -1.02 17.63 -8.36
C ALA A 198 0.41 17.02 -8.41
N VAL A 199 0.58 15.78 -7.99
CA VAL A 199 1.85 15.05 -8.03
C VAL A 199 2.24 14.74 -9.49
N LEU A 200 1.29 14.33 -10.32
CA LEU A 200 1.48 14.13 -11.76
C LEU A 200 1.87 15.43 -12.48
N ALA A 201 1.16 16.53 -12.16
CA ALA A 201 1.49 17.86 -12.69
C ALA A 201 2.89 18.35 -12.27
N GLY A 202 3.39 17.87 -11.12
CA GLY A 202 4.74 18.13 -10.62
C GLY A 202 5.84 17.26 -11.26
N GLY A 203 5.49 16.35 -12.18
CA GLY A 203 6.44 15.61 -13.00
C GLY A 203 6.73 14.17 -12.54
N ILE A 204 6.09 13.68 -11.48
CA ILE A 204 6.23 12.26 -11.10
C ILE A 204 5.40 11.40 -12.06
N SER A 205 6.01 10.34 -12.61
CA SER A 205 5.35 9.43 -13.55
C SER A 205 4.23 8.62 -12.89
N PRO A 206 3.08 8.41 -13.57
CA PRO A 206 1.92 7.73 -12.98
C PRO A 206 2.18 6.28 -12.54
N ASP A 207 3.13 5.59 -13.16
CA ASP A 207 3.56 4.23 -12.81
C ASP A 207 4.51 4.17 -11.60
N ARG A 208 4.89 5.33 -11.05
CA ARG A 208 5.72 5.50 -9.84
C ARG A 208 4.94 6.04 -8.64
N ILE A 209 3.64 6.18 -8.75
CA ILE A 209 2.78 6.65 -7.67
C ILE A 209 2.16 5.46 -6.95
N VAL A 210 2.25 5.49 -5.60
CA VAL A 210 1.54 4.61 -4.67
C VAL A 210 0.61 5.48 -3.83
N VAL A 211 -0.62 5.04 -3.57
CA VAL A 211 -1.57 5.77 -2.72
C VAL A 211 -1.74 5.10 -1.37
N ASP A 212 -1.90 5.90 -0.29
CA ASP A 212 -2.21 5.43 1.07
C ASP A 212 -3.41 6.20 1.63
N PRO A 213 -4.47 5.55 2.12
CA PRO A 213 -5.63 6.21 2.69
C PRO A 213 -5.35 6.97 4.00
N GLY A 214 -4.17 6.85 4.59
CA GLY A 214 -3.77 7.55 5.80
C GLY A 214 -4.60 7.12 7.03
N LEU A 215 -4.79 5.82 7.26
CA LEU A 215 -5.49 5.32 8.44
C LEU A 215 -4.89 5.90 9.72
N GLY A 216 -5.73 6.36 10.65
CA GLY A 216 -5.31 6.97 11.92
C GLY A 216 -4.76 8.39 11.82
N PHE A 217 -4.66 8.98 10.62
CA PHE A 217 -4.33 10.39 10.41
C PHE A 217 -5.59 11.19 10.13
N SER A 218 -5.90 12.17 11.01
CA SER A 218 -7.13 12.99 10.94
C SER A 218 -8.42 12.16 10.80
N LYS A 219 -8.45 10.97 11.37
CA LYS A 219 -9.54 10.00 11.31
C LYS A 219 -9.87 9.42 12.67
N GLU A 220 -11.16 9.17 12.90
CA GLU A 220 -11.66 8.39 14.03
C GLU A 220 -11.65 6.89 13.68
N ALA A 221 -11.84 6.03 14.69
CA ALA A 221 -11.79 4.59 14.49
C ALA A 221 -12.85 4.07 13.50
N ASP A 222 -14.04 4.67 13.49
CA ASP A 222 -15.11 4.29 12.57
C ASP A 222 -14.80 4.72 11.13
N HIS A 223 -14.07 5.83 10.95
CA HIS A 223 -13.56 6.27 9.65
C HIS A 223 -12.51 5.27 9.12
N ASP A 224 -11.57 4.81 9.98
CA ASP A 224 -10.57 3.83 9.61
C ASP A 224 -11.19 2.49 9.20
N LEU A 225 -12.22 2.03 9.94
CA LEU A 225 -12.94 0.80 9.62
C LEU A 225 -13.75 0.94 8.33
N SER A 226 -14.39 2.09 8.08
CA SER A 226 -15.10 2.36 6.84
C SER A 226 -14.19 2.32 5.62
N LEU A 227 -12.98 2.89 5.72
CA LEU A 227 -11.98 2.85 4.65
C LEU A 227 -11.49 1.43 4.39
N LEU A 228 -11.26 0.63 5.45
CA LEU A 228 -10.88 -0.78 5.32
C LEU A 228 -11.99 -1.64 4.71
N ALA A 229 -13.25 -1.32 4.96
CA ALA A 229 -14.39 -2.00 4.37
C ALA A 229 -14.60 -1.68 2.88
N HIS A 230 -14.03 -0.58 2.39
CA HIS A 230 -14.21 -0.08 1.02
C HIS A 230 -12.88 0.13 0.28
N LEU A 231 -11.94 -0.82 0.41
CA LEU A 231 -10.64 -0.76 -0.28
C LEU A 231 -10.77 -0.79 -1.80
N ASP A 232 -11.86 -1.37 -2.33
CA ASP A 232 -12.21 -1.34 -3.75
C ASP A 232 -12.37 0.09 -4.28
N ARG A 233 -12.97 1.00 -3.49
CA ARG A 233 -13.11 2.41 -3.84
C ARG A 233 -11.76 3.12 -3.89
N LEU A 234 -10.83 2.80 -2.99
CA LEU A 234 -9.46 3.33 -3.01
C LEU A 234 -8.67 2.78 -4.20
N ARG A 235 -8.82 1.50 -4.52
CA ARG A 235 -8.21 0.87 -5.70
C ARG A 235 -8.74 1.44 -7.02
N SER A 236 -9.96 1.96 -7.06
CA SER A 236 -10.51 2.62 -8.26
C SER A 236 -9.76 3.90 -8.66
N LEU A 237 -8.88 4.44 -7.80
CA LEU A 237 -7.92 5.48 -8.18
C LEU A 237 -6.91 5.01 -9.24
N GLY A 238 -6.77 3.69 -9.46
CA GLY A 238 -5.91 3.11 -10.51
C GLY A 238 -4.43 3.08 -10.16
N HIS A 239 -4.05 3.36 -8.92
CA HIS A 239 -2.67 3.29 -8.43
C HIS A 239 -2.49 2.14 -7.43
N PRO A 240 -1.26 1.57 -7.30
CA PRO A 240 -0.93 0.64 -6.24
C PRO A 240 -1.30 1.19 -4.86
N LEU A 241 -1.92 0.35 -4.01
CA LEU A 241 -2.43 0.77 -2.70
C LEU A 241 -1.53 0.25 -1.57
N LEU A 242 -0.97 1.16 -0.78
CA LEU A 242 -0.30 0.86 0.49
C LEU A 242 -1.28 1.06 1.64
N VAL A 243 -1.31 0.11 2.59
CA VAL A 243 -2.16 0.22 3.78
C VAL A 243 -1.34 0.06 5.05
N ALA A 244 -1.32 1.08 5.89
CA ALA A 244 -0.61 1.12 7.16
C ALA A 244 -1.59 1.06 8.34
N ALA A 245 -1.99 -0.14 8.76
CA ALA A 245 -2.91 -0.36 9.89
C ALA A 245 -2.19 -0.70 11.21
N SER A 246 -0.88 -0.98 11.16
CA SER A 246 -0.11 -1.60 12.24
C SER A 246 -0.17 -0.82 13.55
N ARG A 247 -0.63 -1.50 14.61
CA ARG A 247 -0.72 -1.02 15.99
C ARG A 247 -1.58 0.22 16.19
N LYS A 248 -2.37 0.64 15.16
CA LYS A 248 -3.16 1.87 15.21
C LYS A 248 -4.29 1.82 16.24
N ARG A 249 -4.77 3.00 16.66
CA ARG A 249 -5.72 3.14 17.77
C ARG A 249 -7.06 2.45 17.51
N PHE A 250 -7.53 2.43 16.26
CA PHE A 250 -8.78 1.77 15.90
C PHE A 250 -8.74 0.26 16.19
N LEU A 251 -7.60 -0.43 15.99
CA LEU A 251 -7.43 -1.83 16.38
C LEU A 251 -7.61 -2.02 17.88
N GLY A 252 -7.02 -1.12 18.67
CA GLY A 252 -7.21 -1.15 20.13
C GLY A 252 -8.68 -1.00 20.52
N ARG A 253 -9.45 -0.14 19.85
CA ARG A 253 -10.89 0.02 20.07
C ARG A 253 -11.68 -1.26 19.72
N VAL A 254 -11.34 -1.90 18.60
CA VAL A 254 -11.97 -3.18 18.20
C VAL A 254 -11.69 -4.29 19.20
N LEU A 255 -10.46 -4.33 19.74
CA LEU A 255 -10.05 -5.36 20.70
C LEU A 255 -10.53 -5.11 22.14
N ALA A 256 -10.91 -3.86 22.47
CA ALA A 256 -11.42 -3.53 23.78
C ALA A 256 -12.81 -4.15 24.00
N GLY A 257 -12.95 -4.93 25.08
CA GLY A 257 -14.26 -5.39 25.54
C GLY A 257 -15.08 -4.23 26.12
N PRO A 258 -16.39 -4.39 26.32
CA PRO A 258 -17.24 -3.40 26.95
C PRO A 258 -16.68 -2.93 28.29
N GLY A 259 -16.44 -1.63 28.45
CA GLY A 259 -15.90 -1.04 29.67
C GLY A 259 -14.40 -1.26 29.92
N SER A 260 -13.69 -1.92 29.01
CA SER A 260 -12.25 -2.17 29.11
C SER A 260 -11.42 -1.11 28.38
N ALA A 261 -10.23 -0.82 28.90
CA ALA A 261 -9.27 0.02 28.20
C ALA A 261 -8.71 -0.73 26.96
N PRO A 262 -8.42 -0.02 25.84
CA PRO A 262 -7.75 -0.62 24.69
C PRO A 262 -6.38 -1.20 25.07
N PRO A 263 -6.01 -2.38 24.56
CA PRO A 263 -4.70 -2.96 24.81
C PRO A 263 -3.57 -2.06 24.32
N PRO A 264 -2.37 -2.13 24.93
CA PRO A 264 -1.17 -1.42 24.46
C PRO A 264 -0.86 -1.69 22.99
N ALA A 265 -0.13 -0.78 22.33
CA ALA A 265 0.12 -0.87 20.89
C ALA A 265 0.78 -2.20 20.46
N ARG A 266 1.75 -2.71 21.24
CA ARG A 266 2.45 -3.98 20.94
C ARG A 266 1.54 -5.22 21.06
N GLU A 267 0.49 -5.16 21.84
CA GLU A 267 -0.48 -6.26 21.98
C GLU A 267 -1.50 -6.30 20.82
N ARG A 268 -1.41 -5.38 19.84
CA ARG A 268 -2.29 -5.31 18.67
C ARG A 268 -1.69 -6.01 17.44
N ASP A 269 -0.55 -6.72 17.57
CA ASP A 269 0.16 -7.29 16.43
C ASP A 269 -0.64 -8.44 15.78
N ALA A 270 -1.34 -9.26 16.55
CA ALA A 270 -2.24 -10.28 15.99
C ALA A 270 -3.41 -9.66 15.18
N ALA A 271 -4.00 -8.57 15.69
CA ALA A 271 -5.04 -7.84 14.94
C ALA A 271 -4.45 -7.15 13.68
N THR A 272 -3.20 -6.67 13.75
CA THR A 272 -2.49 -6.15 12.59
C THR A 272 -2.33 -7.22 11.51
N ALA A 273 -1.90 -8.44 11.86
CA ALA A 273 -1.76 -9.55 10.92
C ALA A 273 -3.10 -9.95 10.29
N ALA A 274 -4.18 -9.99 11.09
CA ALA A 274 -5.53 -10.26 10.59
C ALA A 274 -5.99 -9.21 9.56
N VAL A 275 -5.83 -7.91 9.86
CA VAL A 275 -6.14 -6.84 8.91
C VAL A 275 -5.25 -6.94 7.67
N SER A 276 -3.97 -7.27 7.81
CA SER A 276 -3.05 -7.43 6.68
C SER A 276 -3.48 -8.54 5.72
N ALA A 277 -4.02 -9.66 6.23
CA ALA A 277 -4.61 -10.70 5.39
C ALA A 277 -5.81 -10.20 4.60
N LEU A 278 -6.75 -9.48 5.24
CA LEU A 278 -7.92 -8.89 4.58
C LEU A 278 -7.53 -7.87 3.51
N VAL A 279 -6.56 -7.03 3.82
CA VAL A 279 -6.01 -6.01 2.90
C VAL A 279 -5.32 -6.67 1.70
N ALA A 280 -4.55 -7.74 1.93
CA ALA A 280 -3.92 -8.53 0.87
C ALA A 280 -4.95 -9.19 -0.05
N GLN A 281 -6.02 -9.79 0.52
CA GLN A 281 -7.14 -10.35 -0.26
C GLN A 281 -7.90 -9.29 -1.05
N ALA A 282 -8.02 -8.07 -0.53
CA ALA A 282 -8.61 -6.94 -1.24
C ALA A 282 -7.72 -6.41 -2.38
N GLY A 283 -6.54 -6.98 -2.61
CA GLY A 283 -5.65 -6.65 -3.72
C GLY A 283 -4.79 -5.41 -3.48
N ALA A 284 -4.47 -5.06 -2.23
CA ALA A 284 -3.48 -4.03 -1.96
C ALA A 284 -2.08 -4.45 -2.43
N TRP A 285 -1.29 -3.46 -2.85
CA TRP A 285 0.09 -3.64 -3.27
C TRP A 285 1.00 -3.97 -2.09
N ALA A 286 0.86 -3.24 -0.97
CA ALA A 286 1.68 -3.48 0.21
C ALA A 286 0.95 -3.15 1.52
N VAL A 287 1.46 -3.75 2.61
CA VAL A 287 1.13 -3.39 3.99
C VAL A 287 2.37 -2.89 4.72
N ARG A 288 2.22 -1.81 5.54
CA ARG A 288 3.32 -1.24 6.34
C ARG A 288 3.14 -1.62 7.80
N VAL A 289 4.11 -2.35 8.38
CA VAL A 289 3.97 -3.01 9.67
C VAL A 289 5.22 -2.93 10.55
N HIS A 290 5.04 -2.99 11.88
CA HIS A 290 6.12 -3.07 12.86
C HIS A 290 6.51 -4.52 13.17
N GLU A 291 5.53 -5.44 13.14
CA GLU A 291 5.75 -6.88 13.35
C GLU A 291 5.64 -7.56 11.98
N VAL A 292 6.75 -8.09 11.49
CA VAL A 292 6.85 -8.60 10.12
C VAL A 292 6.48 -10.06 10.04
N ARG A 293 6.96 -10.93 10.94
CA ARG A 293 6.82 -12.39 10.80
C ARG A 293 5.37 -12.84 10.66
N ALA A 294 4.52 -12.49 11.62
CA ALA A 294 3.11 -12.89 11.57
C ALA A 294 2.37 -12.24 10.39
N THR A 295 2.76 -11.02 10.00
CA THR A 295 2.19 -10.35 8.82
C THR A 295 2.60 -11.05 7.52
N ALA A 296 3.86 -11.43 7.37
CA ALA A 296 4.35 -12.16 6.20
C ALA A 296 3.64 -13.51 6.05
N ASP A 297 3.43 -14.23 7.16
CA ASP A 297 2.68 -15.49 7.14
C ASP A 297 1.20 -15.24 6.75
N ALA A 298 0.56 -14.20 7.31
CA ALA A 298 -0.82 -13.83 6.97
C ALA A 298 -0.99 -13.49 5.48
N VAL A 299 -0.04 -12.75 4.89
CA VAL A 299 -0.04 -12.38 3.47
C VAL A 299 0.20 -13.61 2.58
N ARG A 300 1.09 -14.54 2.97
CA ARG A 300 1.30 -15.81 2.24
C ARG A 300 0.04 -16.67 2.23
N VAL A 301 -0.65 -16.76 3.36
CA VAL A 301 -1.94 -17.48 3.44
C VAL A 301 -2.99 -16.82 2.54
N ALA A 302 -3.09 -15.49 2.56
CA ALA A 302 -4.00 -14.75 1.69
C ALA A 302 -3.73 -15.04 0.20
N ARG A 303 -2.45 -15.10 -0.21
CA ARG A 303 -2.03 -15.43 -1.60
C ARG A 303 -2.39 -16.86 -1.97
N ALA A 304 -2.10 -17.83 -1.11
CA ALA A 304 -2.45 -19.23 -1.36
C ALA A 304 -3.97 -19.45 -1.54
N VAL A 305 -4.80 -18.72 -0.78
CA VAL A 305 -6.28 -18.75 -0.94
C VAL A 305 -6.70 -18.13 -2.27
N GLU A 306 -6.05 -17.04 -2.69
CA GLU A 306 -6.31 -16.40 -3.99
C GLU A 306 -5.98 -17.36 -5.16
N GLU A 307 -4.80 -17.98 -5.14
CA GLU A 307 -4.37 -18.98 -6.13
C GLU A 307 -5.33 -20.18 -6.22
N ALA A 308 -5.82 -20.66 -5.09
CA ALA A 308 -6.79 -21.74 -5.07
C ALA A 308 -8.15 -21.35 -5.71
N ARG A 309 -8.57 -20.09 -5.59
CA ARG A 309 -9.76 -19.55 -6.28
C ARG A 309 -9.53 -19.45 -7.79
N GLU A 310 -8.39 -18.86 -8.20
CA GLU A 310 -8.00 -18.71 -9.61
C GLU A 310 -7.95 -20.10 -10.32
N ALA A 311 -7.40 -21.11 -9.65
CA ALA A 311 -7.34 -22.48 -10.17
C ALA A 311 -8.75 -23.11 -10.33
N SER A 312 -9.69 -22.78 -9.44
CA SER A 312 -11.07 -23.30 -9.50
C SER A 312 -11.92 -22.62 -10.58
N ASP A 313 -11.60 -21.36 -10.92
CA ASP A 313 -12.33 -20.59 -11.93
C ASP A 313 -11.82 -20.86 -13.36
N THR A 314 -10.72 -21.61 -13.53
CA THR A 314 -10.19 -22.00 -14.84
C THR A 314 -11.03 -23.20 -15.36
N PRO A 315 -11.79 -23.10 -16.47
CA PRO A 315 -12.58 -24.21 -17.00
C PRO A 315 -11.66 -25.37 -17.36
N ASP A 316 -12.03 -26.59 -16.95
CA ASP A 316 -11.34 -27.83 -17.25
C ASP A 316 -11.39 -28.10 -18.77
N THR A 317 -10.35 -27.68 -19.50
CA THR A 317 -10.24 -27.86 -20.97
C THR A 317 -9.86 -29.31 -21.35
N HIS A 318 -9.85 -30.25 -20.41
CA HIS A 318 -9.40 -31.63 -20.66
C HIS A 318 -10.53 -32.62 -20.93
N ASN A 319 -11.81 -32.23 -21.04
CA ASN A 319 -12.89 -33.20 -21.28
C ASN A 319 -13.56 -33.07 -22.66
N THR A 320 -12.77 -33.02 -23.75
CA THR A 320 -13.30 -33.18 -25.15
C THR A 320 -12.42 -34.07 -26.02
N GLN A 321 -11.87 -35.15 -25.49
CA GLN A 321 -11.29 -36.22 -26.32
C GLN A 321 -11.69 -37.59 -25.78
N ASP A 322 -12.93 -38.01 -25.94
CA ASP A 322 -13.35 -39.40 -26.04
C ASP A 322 -14.85 -39.48 -26.49
N ALA A 323 -15.15 -38.84 -27.62
CA ALA A 323 -16.35 -39.21 -28.40
C ALA A 323 -15.87 -40.13 -29.54
N HIS A 324 -15.76 -41.38 -29.26
CA HIS A 324 -15.60 -42.45 -30.27
C HIS A 324 -16.84 -42.42 -31.17
N PRO A 325 -16.74 -42.21 -32.49
CA PRO A 325 -17.86 -42.42 -33.40
C PRO A 325 -18.06 -43.92 -33.57
N ASP A 326 -19.15 -44.46 -33.04
CA ASP A 326 -19.64 -45.80 -33.25
C ASP A 326 -19.87 -46.04 -34.76
N ALA A 327 -19.04 -46.89 -35.34
CA ALA A 327 -19.12 -47.28 -36.73
C ALA A 327 -20.36 -48.17 -36.94
N HIS A 328 -21.41 -47.64 -37.44
CA HIS A 328 -22.51 -48.39 -38.06
C HIS A 328 -21.99 -49.23 -39.22
N ARG A 329 -21.95 -50.55 -39.07
CA ARG A 329 -21.89 -51.50 -40.18
C ARG A 329 -23.34 -51.77 -40.67
N PRO A 330 -23.63 -51.61 -41.96
CA PRO A 330 -24.90 -52.06 -42.53
C PRO A 330 -24.91 -53.56 -42.72
N HIS A 331 -25.94 -54.23 -42.24
CA HIS A 331 -26.32 -55.58 -42.65
C HIS A 331 -26.80 -55.58 -44.09
N GLY A 332 -26.12 -56.28 -45.00
CA GLY A 332 -26.63 -56.68 -46.31
C GLY A 332 -27.17 -58.12 -46.25
N PRO A 333 -28.24 -58.40 -46.99
CA PRO A 333 -28.90 -59.67 -46.90
C PRO A 333 -28.45 -60.64 -48.02
N HIS A 334 -28.89 -61.90 -47.86
CA HIS A 334 -29.09 -62.98 -48.87
C HIS A 334 -28.00 -63.97 -49.23
N GLY A 335 -28.45 -65.14 -49.20
CA GLY A 335 -28.03 -66.25 -50.00
C GLY A 335 -28.54 -67.61 -49.51
N ALA A 336 -29.69 -68.01 -50.02
CA ALA A 336 -30.25 -69.35 -49.83
C ALA A 336 -29.57 -70.36 -50.72
N GLU A 337 -29.94 -71.64 -50.50
CA GLU A 337 -29.57 -72.82 -51.28
C GLU A 337 -28.30 -73.59 -50.86
N GLY A 338 -28.28 -74.83 -50.56
CA GLY A 338 -29.11 -75.92 -50.98
C GLY A 338 -28.39 -77.24 -50.70
N ALA A 339 -29.18 -78.22 -50.36
CA ALA A 339 -29.05 -79.66 -50.69
C ALA A 339 -27.77 -80.45 -50.24
N ARG A 340 -28.03 -81.36 -49.45
CA ARG A 340 -27.83 -82.84 -49.32
C ARG A 340 -27.23 -83.30 -48.02
#